data_832eab829254a52427ac2aef886d6a49
#
_entry.id   832eab829254a52427ac2aef886d6a49
#
_cell.length_a   1.000
_cell.length_b   1.000
_cell.length_c   1.000
_cell.angle_alpha   90.00
_cell.angle_beta   90.00
_cell.angle_gamma   90.00
#
_symmetry.space_group_name_H-M   'P 1'
#
loop_
_entity.id
_entity.type
_entity.pdbx_description
1 polymer ?
#
loop_
_entity_poly.entity_id
_entity_poly.type
_entity_poly.pdbx_seq_one_letter_code
_entity_poly.pdbx_strand_id
1 'polypeptide(L)'
;MTLEKTTRMNYLFDFYQSLLTAKQKSYMSLYYLDDFSLGEIAEEYHVSRQAVYDNIKRTEAMLEQYEEKLLLFKKFQERNKIFEELRKLTDGQPEAESLIDALEKLD
;
A
#
# COMPACT_ATOMS: atom_id res chain seq x y z
N MET A 1 2.06 13.82 -10.43
CA MET A 1 2.21 12.46 -9.89
C MET A 1 1.62 11.46 -10.88
N THR A 2 2.31 10.37 -11.15
CA THR A 2 1.81 9.36 -12.07
C THR A 2 0.84 8.40 -11.38
N LEU A 3 -0.05 7.79 -12.15
CA LEU A 3 -0.96 6.77 -11.64
C LEU A 3 -0.17 5.58 -11.05
N GLU A 4 0.92 5.20 -11.69
CA GLU A 4 1.79 4.11 -11.22
C GLU A 4 2.36 4.40 -9.84
N LYS A 5 2.87 5.62 -9.62
CA LYS A 5 3.39 6.03 -8.32
C LYS A 5 2.30 6.02 -7.26
N THR A 6 1.14 6.55 -7.58
CA THR A 6 0.00 6.60 -6.65
C THR A 6 -0.44 5.19 -6.26
N THR A 7 -0.57 4.29 -7.23
CA THR A 7 -0.95 2.89 -6.98
C THR A 7 0.10 2.20 -6.11
N ARG A 8 1.37 2.38 -6.42
CA ARG A 8 2.45 1.80 -5.63
C ARG A 8 2.42 2.29 -4.18
N MET A 9 2.30 3.61 -3.99
CA MET A 9 2.26 4.18 -2.64
C MET A 9 1.04 3.70 -1.85
N ASN A 10 -0.10 3.53 -2.49
CA ASN A 10 -1.28 2.98 -1.83
C ASN A 10 -1.01 1.56 -1.32
N TYR A 11 -0.36 0.70 -2.11
CA TYR A 11 0.00 -0.64 -1.68
C TYR A 11 1.03 -0.64 -0.55
N LEU A 12 2.08 0.16 -0.68
CA LEU A 12 3.11 0.24 0.35
C LEU A 12 2.54 0.77 1.66
N PHE A 13 1.67 1.77 1.60
CA PHE A 13 0.98 2.29 2.77
C PHE A 13 0.14 1.19 3.43
N ASP A 14 -0.60 0.46 2.63
CA ASP A 14 -1.46 -0.62 3.14
C ASP A 14 -0.65 -1.69 3.88
N PHE A 15 0.48 -2.11 3.30
CA PHE A 15 1.33 -3.13 3.92
C PHE A 15 2.07 -2.63 5.16
N TYR A 16 2.52 -1.39 5.16
CA TYR A 16 3.47 -0.90 6.15
C TYR A 16 2.94 0.19 7.08
N GLN A 17 1.67 0.55 6.99
CA GLN A 17 1.10 1.66 7.77
C GLN A 17 1.26 1.48 9.28
N SER A 18 1.26 0.26 9.78
CA SER A 18 1.42 0.01 11.21
C SER A 18 2.82 0.37 11.74
N LEU A 19 3.79 0.56 10.85
CA LEU A 19 5.14 0.97 11.20
C LEU A 19 5.33 2.49 11.19
N LEU A 20 4.29 3.23 10.82
CA LEU A 20 4.33 4.69 10.75
C LEU A 20 3.80 5.32 12.04
N THR A 21 4.25 6.55 12.31
CA THR A 21 3.65 7.34 13.41
C THR A 21 2.22 7.71 13.05
N ALA A 22 1.42 8.08 14.05
CA ALA A 22 0.04 8.51 13.83
C ALA A 22 -0.04 9.69 12.86
N LYS A 23 0.88 10.64 12.97
CA LYS A 23 0.94 11.82 12.11
C LYS A 23 1.26 11.45 10.67
N GLN A 24 2.25 10.58 10.46
CA GLN A 24 2.61 10.09 9.14
C GLN A 24 1.44 9.36 8.49
N LYS A 25 0.78 8.50 9.25
CA LYS A 25 -0.41 7.78 8.80
C LYS A 25 -1.51 8.74 8.35
N SER A 26 -1.81 9.75 9.17
CA SER A 26 -2.86 10.72 8.88
C SER A 26 -2.57 11.52 7.62
N TYR A 27 -1.36 12.02 7.47
CA TYR A 27 -0.98 12.81 6.29
C TYR A 27 -1.02 11.97 5.01
N MET A 28 -0.50 10.74 5.06
CA MET A 28 -0.51 9.85 3.91
C MET A 28 -1.93 9.46 3.51
N SER A 29 -2.77 9.17 4.49
CA SER A 29 -4.16 8.81 4.27
C SER A 29 -4.94 9.95 3.61
N LEU A 30 -4.80 11.16 4.14
CA LEU A 30 -5.47 12.34 3.57
C LEU A 30 -5.00 12.60 2.13
N TYR A 31 -3.71 12.52 1.89
CA TYR A 31 -3.13 12.84 0.59
C TYR A 31 -3.42 11.77 -0.47
N TYR A 32 -3.21 10.52 -0.15
CA TYR A 32 -3.31 9.42 -1.13
C TYR A 32 -4.70 8.80 -1.23
N LEU A 33 -5.46 8.75 -0.13
CA LEU A 33 -6.77 8.10 -0.13
C LEU A 33 -7.92 9.09 -0.23
N ASP A 34 -7.81 10.24 0.42
CA ASP A 34 -8.90 11.22 0.49
C ASP A 34 -8.71 12.41 -0.45
N ASP A 35 -7.69 12.38 -1.29
CA ASP A 35 -7.40 13.41 -2.31
C ASP A 35 -7.24 14.83 -1.77
N PHE A 36 -6.79 14.99 -0.54
CA PHE A 36 -6.48 16.31 0.00
C PHE A 36 -5.23 16.87 -0.67
N SER A 37 -5.24 18.16 -0.99
CA SER A 37 -4.04 18.86 -1.42
C SER A 37 -3.11 19.11 -0.23
N LEU A 38 -1.85 19.38 -0.52
CA LEU A 38 -0.88 19.74 0.54
C LEU A 38 -1.36 20.95 1.33
N GLY A 39 -1.95 21.95 0.66
CA GLY A 39 -2.50 23.14 1.30
C GLY A 39 -3.67 22.82 2.22
N GLU A 40 -4.56 21.92 1.80
CA GLU A 40 -5.70 21.51 2.62
C GLU A 40 -5.26 20.78 3.88
N ILE A 41 -4.25 19.91 3.77
CA ILE A 41 -3.68 19.23 4.95
C ILE A 41 -3.02 20.24 5.88
N ALA A 42 -2.27 21.19 5.31
CA ALA A 42 -1.61 22.24 6.09
C ALA A 42 -2.62 23.07 6.89
N GLU A 43 -3.74 23.42 6.30
CA GLU A 43 -4.82 24.13 6.98
C GLU A 43 -5.43 23.32 8.12
N GLU A 44 -5.70 22.05 7.85
CA GLU A 44 -6.29 21.13 8.82
C GLU A 44 -5.43 20.99 10.08
N TYR A 45 -4.11 20.92 9.92
CA TYR A 45 -3.18 20.69 11.02
C TYR A 45 -2.48 21.96 11.52
N HIS A 46 -2.82 23.12 10.96
CA HIS A 46 -2.23 24.42 11.36
C HIS A 46 -0.70 24.43 11.25
N VAL A 47 -0.20 23.88 10.15
CA VAL A 47 1.24 23.86 9.83
C VAL A 47 1.46 24.43 8.44
N SER A 48 2.72 24.60 8.04
CA SER A 48 3.03 25.10 6.71
C SER A 48 2.85 24.01 5.66
N ARG A 49 2.55 24.43 4.42
CA ARG A 49 2.45 23.52 3.28
C ARG A 49 3.77 22.78 3.07
N GLN A 50 4.91 23.47 3.27
CA GLN A 50 6.23 22.86 3.15
C GLN A 50 6.45 21.75 4.19
N ALA A 51 5.97 21.97 5.42
CA ALA A 51 6.08 20.95 6.47
C ALA A 51 5.31 19.69 6.11
N VAL A 52 4.12 19.83 5.52
CA VAL A 52 3.34 18.69 5.03
C VAL A 52 4.08 17.97 3.90
N TYR A 53 4.57 18.73 2.93
CA TYR A 53 5.32 18.18 1.80
C TYR A 53 6.53 17.35 2.28
N ASP A 54 7.34 17.93 3.18
CA ASP A 54 8.52 17.27 3.71
C ASP A 54 8.16 15.99 4.46
N ASN A 55 7.09 16.02 5.26
CA ASN A 55 6.63 14.86 6.00
C ASN A 55 6.19 13.73 5.04
N ILE A 56 5.40 14.06 4.03
CA ILE A 56 4.94 13.08 3.05
C ILE A 56 6.11 12.49 2.29
N LYS A 57 7.06 13.31 1.82
CA LYS A 57 8.23 12.83 1.09
C LYS A 57 9.11 11.92 1.94
N ARG A 58 9.30 12.26 3.19
CA ARG A 58 10.06 11.43 4.13
C ARG A 58 9.36 10.09 4.39
N THR A 59 8.05 10.13 4.54
CA THR A 59 7.24 8.92 4.74
C THR A 59 7.27 8.01 3.52
N GLU A 60 7.17 8.57 2.31
CA GLU A 60 7.31 7.81 1.07
C GLU A 60 8.65 7.08 1.02
N ALA A 61 9.72 7.78 1.37
CA ALA A 61 11.07 7.19 1.41
C ALA A 61 11.16 6.05 2.43
N MET A 62 10.53 6.22 3.60
CA MET A 62 10.50 5.18 4.63
C MET A 62 9.75 3.94 4.14
N LEU A 63 8.61 4.11 3.47
CA LEU A 63 7.85 3.01 2.91
C LEU A 63 8.68 2.24 1.87
N GLU A 64 9.41 2.93 1.02
CA GLU A 64 10.30 2.29 0.05
C GLU A 64 11.43 1.51 0.74
N GLN A 65 11.96 2.03 1.84
CA GLN A 65 12.99 1.33 2.61
C GLN A 65 12.44 0.05 3.26
N TYR A 66 11.22 0.09 3.78
CA TYR A 66 10.57 -1.10 4.34
C TYR A 66 10.36 -2.14 3.25
N GLU A 67 9.89 -1.71 2.08
CA GLU A 67 9.69 -2.63 0.96
C GLU A 67 11.00 -3.26 0.49
N GLU A 68 12.08 -2.49 0.42
CA GLU A 68 13.39 -2.99 0.05
C GLU A 68 13.84 -4.12 0.98
N LYS A 69 13.54 -4.00 2.27
CA LYS A 69 13.95 -4.99 3.27
C LYS A 69 12.99 -6.16 3.41
N LEU A 70 11.68 -5.90 3.36
CA LEU A 70 10.66 -6.89 3.71
C LEU A 70 9.98 -7.53 2.50
N LEU A 71 9.94 -6.82 1.36
CA LEU A 71 9.43 -7.30 0.09
C LEU A 71 7.97 -7.81 0.13
N LEU A 72 7.13 -7.24 1.01
CA LEU A 72 5.75 -7.71 1.15
C LEU A 72 4.92 -7.45 -0.10
N PHE A 73 5.11 -6.29 -0.75
CA PHE A 73 4.40 -5.95 -1.98
C PHE A 73 4.88 -6.84 -3.14
N LYS A 74 6.19 -7.01 -3.28
CA LYS A 74 6.77 -7.87 -4.32
C LYS A 74 6.27 -9.31 -4.17
N LYS A 75 6.29 -9.84 -2.95
CA LYS A 75 5.80 -11.19 -2.66
C LYS A 75 4.31 -11.32 -2.94
N PHE A 76 3.54 -10.29 -2.62
CA PHE A 76 2.12 -10.24 -2.93
C PHE A 76 1.87 -10.33 -4.44
N GLN A 77 2.61 -9.57 -5.24
CA GLN A 77 2.50 -9.61 -6.70
C GLN A 77 2.86 -10.97 -7.27
N GLU A 78 3.96 -11.56 -6.80
CA GLU A 78 4.39 -12.89 -7.23
C GLU A 78 3.39 -13.97 -6.85
N ARG A 79 2.86 -13.89 -5.62
CA ARG A 79 1.85 -14.82 -5.13
C ARG A 79 0.58 -14.77 -5.96
N ASN A 80 0.13 -13.57 -6.30
CA ASN A 80 -1.07 -13.41 -7.13
C ASN A 80 -0.91 -14.04 -8.52
N LYS A 81 0.27 -13.93 -9.11
CA LYS A 81 0.54 -14.58 -10.40
C LYS A 81 0.46 -16.10 -10.28
N ILE A 82 0.99 -16.65 -9.20
CA ILE A 82 0.95 -18.09 -8.95
C ILE A 82 -0.51 -18.53 -8.72
N PHE A 83 -1.28 -17.78 -7.96
CA PHE A 83 -2.70 -18.08 -7.74
C PHE A 83 -3.48 -18.09 -9.05
N GLU A 84 -3.23 -17.14 -9.95
CA GLU A 84 -3.88 -17.11 -11.26
C GLU A 84 -3.58 -18.38 -12.07
N GLU A 85 -2.33 -18.82 -12.08
CA GLU A 85 -1.94 -20.05 -12.74
C GLU A 85 -2.58 -21.28 -12.11
N LEU A 86 -2.61 -21.34 -10.78
CA LEU A 86 -3.25 -22.44 -10.05
C LEU A 86 -4.74 -22.51 -10.37
N ARG A 87 -5.42 -21.37 -10.43
CA ARG A 87 -6.85 -21.34 -10.75
C ARG A 87 -7.13 -21.87 -12.14
N LYS A 88 -6.26 -21.57 -13.11
CA LYS A 88 -6.40 -22.10 -14.47
C LYS A 88 -6.21 -23.62 -14.51
N LEU A 89 -5.23 -24.13 -13.77
CA LEU A 89 -4.94 -25.56 -13.72
C LEU A 89 -5.98 -26.38 -12.96
N THR A 90 -6.68 -25.74 -12.01
CA THR A 90 -7.63 -26.41 -11.12
C THR A 90 -9.08 -26.08 -11.43
N ASP A 91 -9.33 -25.46 -12.57
CA ASP A 91 -10.68 -25.10 -13.01
C ASP A 91 -11.55 -26.37 -13.08
N GLY A 92 -12.73 -26.29 -12.46
CA GLY A 92 -13.64 -27.43 -12.37
C GLY A 92 -13.30 -28.44 -11.27
N GLN A 93 -12.33 -28.12 -10.40
CA GLN A 93 -11.95 -28.98 -9.25
C GLN A 93 -12.31 -28.27 -7.94
N PRO A 94 -13.53 -28.48 -7.40
CA PRO A 94 -14.02 -27.71 -6.25
C PRO A 94 -13.14 -27.79 -5.00
N GLU A 95 -12.55 -28.93 -4.71
CA GLU A 95 -11.69 -29.10 -3.55
C GLU A 95 -10.41 -28.25 -3.67
N ALA A 96 -9.78 -28.26 -4.86
CA ALA A 96 -8.60 -27.47 -5.13
C ALA A 96 -8.90 -25.97 -5.10
N GLU A 97 -10.02 -25.55 -5.69
CA GLU A 97 -10.48 -24.17 -5.67
C GLU A 97 -10.71 -23.68 -4.24
N SER A 98 -11.30 -24.51 -3.40
CA SER A 98 -11.54 -24.19 -1.98
C SER A 98 -10.24 -23.98 -1.23
N LEU A 99 -9.22 -24.81 -1.49
CA LEU A 99 -7.91 -24.66 -0.84
C LEU A 99 -7.18 -23.41 -1.31
N ILE A 100 -7.30 -23.04 -2.58
CA ILE A 100 -6.72 -21.81 -3.09
C ILE A 100 -7.37 -20.59 -2.42
N ASP A 101 -8.69 -20.59 -2.29
CA ASP A 101 -9.44 -19.54 -1.59
C ASP A 101 -8.96 -19.40 -0.15
N ALA A 102 -8.75 -20.53 0.53
CA ALA A 102 -8.24 -20.55 1.90
C ALA A 102 -6.84 -19.94 2.00
N LEU A 103 -5.96 -20.26 1.04
CA LEU A 103 -4.60 -19.69 0.99
C LEU A 103 -4.63 -18.17 0.79
N GLU A 104 -5.50 -17.69 -0.09
CA GLU A 104 -5.62 -16.24 -0.33
C GLU A 104 -6.08 -15.49 0.93
N LYS A 105 -6.94 -16.11 1.74
CA LYS A 105 -7.46 -15.50 2.97
C LYS A 105 -6.44 -15.42 4.10
N LEU A 106 -5.34 -16.14 4.01
CA LEU A 106 -4.27 -16.09 5.01
C LEU A 106 -3.38 -14.85 4.88
N ASP A 107 -3.47 -14.16 3.79
CA ASP A 107 -2.66 -12.95 3.55
C ASP A 107 -3.22 -11.70 4.19
#